data_9ac57285e5cb2d49cb3909fcd0858081
#
_entry.id   9ac57285e5cb2d49cb3909fcd0858081
#
_cell.length_a   1.000
_cell.length_b   1.000
_cell.length_c   1.000
_cell.angle_alpha   90.00
_cell.angle_beta   90.00
_cell.angle_gamma   90.00
#
_symmetry.space_group_name_H-M   'P 1'
#
loop_
_entity.id
_entity.type
_entity.pdbx_description
1 polymer ?
#
loop_
_entity_poly.entity_id
_entity_poly.type
_entity_poly.pdbx_seq_one_letter_code
_entity_poly.pdbx_strand_id
1 'polypeptide(L)'
;MNYDLYSKTNSATTYNQRGQGEFCPTAVLATSLAQEVTSTTTYSGELDIDLVATGTYAYINDEVVLVTAINTTTQSLTLTRGVMDTVPVSHAPGSRIWFADGAQGIDPSEYAAGETVNARLLTVTGKGTLALASATTDSLAMNRRQNRPYPPGNVRVNNVAYPAVAKGDLVISWAHRDRLSQTVSLVPQTNANIGPEAGVTYTLRIYGEAGSLRRTYTGLTGTSQTYTLADDTADSGLGRPNAALRIELESNRSGVISLQKHSIAFERAGYGLHYDKYYGGI
;
A
#
# COMPACT_ATOMS: atom_id res chain seq x y z
N MET A 1 17.15 -10.83 -21.57
CA MET A 1 18.21 -10.12 -20.83
C MET A 1 17.98 -10.37 -19.35
N ASN A 2 19.05 -10.57 -18.61
CA ASN A 2 19.02 -10.82 -17.18
C ASN A 2 20.05 -9.91 -16.48
N TYR A 3 20.09 -9.98 -15.17
CA TYR A 3 21.08 -9.28 -14.35
C TYR A 3 21.59 -10.16 -13.21
N ASP A 4 22.84 -9.93 -12.84
CA ASP A 4 23.41 -10.45 -11.61
C ASP A 4 23.17 -9.47 -10.46
N LEU A 5 22.66 -9.96 -9.35
CA LEU A 5 22.49 -9.18 -8.10
C LEU A 5 23.73 -9.32 -7.22
N TYR A 6 24.34 -8.21 -6.91
CA TYR A 6 25.43 -8.10 -5.94
C TYR A 6 25.00 -7.26 -4.75
N SER A 7 25.32 -7.69 -3.55
CA SER A 7 25.05 -6.90 -2.35
C SER A 7 26.19 -6.95 -1.33
N LYS A 8 26.18 -5.97 -0.43
CA LYS A 8 26.99 -5.92 0.77
C LYS A 8 26.30 -5.07 1.84
N THR A 9 26.61 -5.27 3.11
CA THR A 9 26.27 -4.30 4.15
C THR A 9 27.15 -3.06 4.04
N ASN A 10 26.70 -1.95 4.60
CA ASN A 10 27.48 -0.70 4.59
C ASN A 10 28.85 -0.85 5.26
N SER A 11 28.96 -1.72 6.26
CA SER A 11 30.21 -2.03 6.97
C SER A 11 31.15 -2.98 6.22
N ALA A 12 30.64 -3.72 5.22
CA ALA A 12 31.46 -4.65 4.45
C ALA A 12 32.24 -3.93 3.33
N THR A 13 33.45 -4.42 3.02
CA THR A 13 34.29 -3.86 1.96
C THR A 13 34.00 -4.43 0.59
N THR A 14 33.48 -5.67 0.51
CA THR A 14 33.35 -6.43 -0.74
C THR A 14 31.89 -6.73 -1.06
N TYR A 15 31.50 -6.51 -2.31
CA TYR A 15 30.25 -6.99 -2.85
C TYR A 15 30.31 -8.48 -3.14
N ASN A 16 29.27 -9.22 -2.81
CA ASN A 16 29.12 -10.63 -3.13
C ASN A 16 27.96 -10.82 -4.08
N GLN A 17 28.11 -11.70 -5.06
CA GLN A 17 26.99 -12.13 -5.89
C GLN A 17 26.00 -12.91 -5.03
N ARG A 18 24.72 -12.56 -5.13
CA ARG A 18 23.63 -13.14 -4.31
C ARG A 18 22.66 -13.96 -5.12
N GLY A 19 22.35 -13.52 -6.32
CA GLY A 19 21.40 -14.17 -7.20
C GLY A 19 21.41 -13.56 -8.58
N GLN A 20 20.46 -14.00 -9.39
CA GLN A 20 20.19 -13.50 -10.73
C GLN A 20 18.70 -13.18 -10.84
N GLY A 21 18.35 -12.24 -11.69
CA GLY A 21 16.98 -11.92 -12.04
C GLY A 21 16.86 -11.55 -13.51
N GLU A 22 15.64 -11.44 -13.97
CA GLU A 22 15.32 -11.02 -15.33
C GLU A 22 14.82 -9.59 -15.37
N PHE A 23 14.89 -8.95 -16.52
CA PHE A 23 14.22 -7.66 -16.71
C PHE A 23 12.72 -7.88 -16.79
N CYS A 24 11.98 -7.35 -15.81
CA CYS A 24 10.56 -7.52 -15.78
C CYS A 24 9.85 -6.64 -16.82
N PRO A 25 8.68 -7.06 -17.31
CA PRO A 25 7.81 -6.23 -18.13
C PRO A 25 7.43 -4.95 -17.38
N THR A 26 7.22 -3.87 -18.11
CA THR A 26 6.83 -2.57 -17.55
C THR A 26 5.76 -1.89 -18.38
N ALA A 27 5.00 -1.01 -17.74
CA ALA A 27 4.11 -0.05 -18.38
C ALA A 27 4.09 1.26 -17.56
N VAL A 28 3.36 2.24 -18.05
CA VAL A 28 3.17 3.54 -17.38
C VAL A 28 1.68 3.82 -17.28
N LEU A 29 1.20 4.28 -16.13
CA LEU A 29 -0.18 4.74 -15.99
C LEU A 29 -0.46 5.90 -16.96
N ALA A 30 -1.44 5.72 -17.85
CA ALA A 30 -1.85 6.78 -18.78
C ALA A 30 -2.73 7.85 -18.08
N THR A 31 -3.45 7.45 -17.05
CA THR A 31 -4.32 8.31 -16.25
C THR A 31 -4.03 8.16 -14.76
N SER A 32 -4.53 9.09 -13.94
CA SER A 32 -4.45 8.95 -12.48
C SER A 32 -5.23 7.73 -12.00
N LEU A 33 -4.74 7.11 -10.94
CA LEU A 33 -5.40 6.01 -10.27
C LEU A 33 -5.85 6.49 -8.89
N ALA A 34 -7.17 6.45 -8.65
CA ALA A 34 -7.73 6.86 -7.37
C ALA A 34 -7.42 5.84 -6.26
N GLN A 35 -7.66 6.23 -5.02
CA GLN A 35 -7.60 5.32 -3.86
C GLN A 35 -8.86 4.46 -3.83
N GLU A 36 -8.76 3.21 -4.27
CA GLU A 36 -9.87 2.27 -4.43
C GLU A 36 -9.41 0.84 -4.13
N VAL A 37 -10.36 -0.08 -3.90
CA VAL A 37 -10.05 -1.50 -3.66
C VAL A 37 -9.80 -2.29 -4.95
N THR A 38 -10.41 -1.86 -6.06
CA THR A 38 -10.22 -2.41 -7.40
C THR A 38 -10.27 -1.26 -8.38
N SER A 39 -9.37 -1.23 -9.33
CA SER A 39 -9.30 -0.16 -10.33
C SER A 39 -9.09 -0.73 -11.72
N THR A 40 -9.81 -0.18 -12.70
CA THR A 40 -9.50 -0.39 -14.11
C THR A 40 -8.89 0.88 -14.66
N THR A 41 -7.72 0.78 -15.29
CA THR A 41 -6.95 1.91 -15.79
C THR A 41 -6.36 1.60 -17.16
N THR A 42 -5.96 2.64 -17.88
CA THR A 42 -5.22 2.51 -19.13
C THR A 42 -3.72 2.70 -18.88
N TYR A 43 -2.92 2.06 -19.72
CA TYR A 43 -1.48 2.17 -19.68
C TYR A 43 -0.90 2.58 -21.04
N SER A 44 0.36 2.97 -21.04
CA SER A 44 1.14 3.31 -22.23
C SER A 44 2.61 2.97 -22.01
N GLY A 45 3.45 3.15 -23.04
CA GLY A 45 4.89 2.97 -22.90
C GLY A 45 5.28 1.58 -22.37
N GLU A 46 4.54 0.57 -22.80
CA GLU A 46 4.72 -0.82 -22.41
C GLU A 46 6.00 -1.42 -22.99
N LEU A 47 6.60 -2.32 -22.22
CA LEU A 47 7.69 -3.19 -22.62
C LEU A 47 7.33 -4.60 -22.16
N ASP A 48 7.33 -5.54 -23.14
CA ASP A 48 7.11 -6.97 -22.91
C ASP A 48 5.79 -7.30 -22.17
N ILE A 49 4.75 -6.46 -22.30
CA ILE A 49 3.46 -6.62 -21.62
C ILE A 49 2.75 -7.94 -21.99
N ASP A 50 3.00 -8.46 -23.17
CA ASP A 50 2.45 -9.74 -23.64
C ASP A 50 2.96 -10.95 -22.84
N LEU A 51 4.03 -10.78 -22.06
CA LEU A 51 4.57 -11.81 -21.17
C LEU A 51 3.90 -11.82 -19.80
N VAL A 52 3.08 -10.80 -19.49
CA VAL A 52 2.44 -10.66 -18.18
C VAL A 52 1.19 -11.54 -18.09
N ALA A 53 1.18 -12.47 -17.15
CA ALA A 53 0.01 -13.29 -16.85
C ALA A 53 -0.91 -12.62 -15.84
N THR A 54 -2.21 -12.91 -15.89
CA THR A 54 -3.15 -12.56 -14.81
C THR A 54 -2.89 -13.43 -13.57
N GLY A 55 -3.21 -12.91 -12.39
CA GLY A 55 -2.92 -13.57 -11.12
C GLY A 55 -1.54 -13.26 -10.55
N THR A 56 -0.71 -12.50 -11.28
CA THR A 56 0.62 -12.06 -10.83
C THR A 56 0.52 -10.70 -10.13
N TYR A 57 1.55 -10.35 -9.36
CA TYR A 57 1.62 -9.03 -8.73
C TYR A 57 2.48 -8.06 -9.55
N ALA A 58 2.20 -6.78 -9.34
CA ALA A 58 3.01 -5.69 -9.85
C ALA A 58 3.23 -4.63 -8.77
N TYR A 59 4.23 -3.79 -8.98
CA TYR A 59 4.48 -2.61 -8.14
C TYR A 59 4.08 -1.35 -8.89
N ILE A 60 3.40 -0.45 -8.17
CA ILE A 60 3.18 0.93 -8.60
C ILE A 60 3.67 1.81 -7.44
N ASN A 61 4.82 2.46 -7.59
CA ASN A 61 5.54 3.09 -6.48
C ASN A 61 5.73 2.08 -5.31
N ASP A 62 5.22 2.40 -4.11
CA ASP A 62 5.31 1.54 -2.92
C ASP A 62 4.08 0.63 -2.71
N GLU A 63 3.15 0.60 -3.66
CA GLU A 63 1.97 -0.26 -3.59
C GLU A 63 2.17 -1.56 -4.36
N VAL A 64 1.81 -2.68 -3.76
CA VAL A 64 1.71 -3.98 -4.44
C VAL A 64 0.26 -4.16 -4.90
N VAL A 65 0.09 -4.45 -6.17
CA VAL A 65 -1.21 -4.70 -6.80
C VAL A 65 -1.26 -6.09 -7.41
N LEU A 66 -2.45 -6.69 -7.44
CA LEU A 66 -2.70 -7.95 -8.14
C LEU A 66 -3.30 -7.63 -9.52
N VAL A 67 -2.68 -8.14 -10.57
CA VAL A 67 -3.16 -8.02 -11.94
C VAL A 67 -4.27 -9.05 -12.20
N THR A 68 -5.51 -8.59 -12.32
CA THR A 68 -6.68 -9.48 -12.51
C THR A 68 -7.15 -9.56 -13.96
N ALA A 69 -6.88 -8.54 -14.77
CA ALA A 69 -7.11 -8.58 -16.22
C ALA A 69 -6.14 -7.66 -16.96
N ILE A 70 -5.79 -8.07 -18.18
CA ILE A 70 -4.98 -7.31 -19.13
C ILE A 70 -5.68 -7.35 -20.47
N ASN A 71 -5.80 -6.20 -21.13
CA ASN A 71 -6.29 -6.08 -22.49
C ASN A 71 -5.28 -5.26 -23.29
N THR A 72 -4.51 -5.92 -24.16
CA THR A 72 -3.47 -5.30 -24.97
C THR A 72 -4.05 -4.49 -26.13
N THR A 73 -5.27 -4.83 -26.60
CA THR A 73 -5.95 -4.08 -27.67
C THR A 73 -6.42 -2.71 -27.19
N THR A 74 -7.01 -2.64 -25.99
CA THR A 74 -7.48 -1.39 -25.39
C THR A 74 -6.46 -0.75 -24.45
N GLN A 75 -5.28 -1.37 -24.31
CA GLN A 75 -4.24 -0.95 -23.39
C GLN A 75 -4.77 -0.70 -21.97
N SER A 76 -5.55 -1.65 -21.45
CA SER A 76 -6.18 -1.54 -20.14
C SER A 76 -5.79 -2.67 -19.18
N LEU A 77 -5.73 -2.33 -17.89
CA LEU A 77 -5.45 -3.22 -16.78
C LEU A 77 -6.57 -3.14 -15.76
N THR A 78 -6.96 -4.29 -15.20
CA THR A 78 -7.76 -4.34 -13.97
C THR A 78 -6.88 -4.84 -12.84
N LEU A 79 -6.86 -4.09 -11.75
CA LEU A 79 -5.97 -4.26 -10.62
C LEU A 79 -6.76 -4.41 -9.32
N THR A 80 -6.47 -5.42 -8.51
CA THR A 80 -6.84 -5.43 -7.11
C THR A 80 -5.75 -4.72 -6.32
N ARG A 81 -6.15 -3.73 -5.53
CA ARG A 81 -5.27 -2.75 -4.92
C ARG A 81 -4.83 -3.16 -3.51
N GLY A 82 -3.63 -2.74 -3.13
CA GLY A 82 -3.11 -2.88 -1.78
C GLY A 82 -3.05 -4.32 -1.28
N VAL A 83 -2.42 -5.22 -2.00
CA VAL A 83 -2.21 -6.61 -1.55
C VAL A 83 -0.96 -6.73 -0.66
N MET A 84 -0.78 -7.86 0.00
CA MET A 84 0.31 -8.14 0.95
C MET A 84 0.34 -7.14 2.11
N ASP A 85 1.47 -6.49 2.34
CA ASP A 85 1.73 -5.52 3.42
C ASP A 85 1.49 -4.06 3.01
N THR A 86 0.82 -3.85 1.87
CA THR A 86 0.51 -2.51 1.33
C THR A 86 -0.97 -2.17 1.41
N VAL A 87 -1.29 -0.90 1.26
CA VAL A 87 -2.66 -0.37 1.22
C VAL A 87 -2.88 0.42 -0.07
N PRO A 88 -4.10 0.52 -0.58
CA PRO A 88 -4.40 1.34 -1.74
C PRO A 88 -4.09 2.81 -1.49
N VAL A 89 -3.37 3.42 -2.43
CA VAL A 89 -3.07 4.86 -2.44
C VAL A 89 -3.36 5.46 -3.82
N SER A 90 -3.47 6.78 -3.94
CA SER A 90 -3.61 7.42 -5.25
C SER A 90 -2.26 7.46 -5.98
N HIS A 91 -2.29 7.24 -7.31
CA HIS A 91 -1.11 7.35 -8.16
C HIS A 91 -1.35 8.37 -9.28
N ALA A 92 -0.33 9.16 -9.57
CA ALA A 92 -0.38 10.14 -10.66
C ALA A 92 -0.22 9.47 -12.04
N PRO A 93 -0.71 10.08 -13.12
CA PRO A 93 -0.33 9.70 -14.47
C PRO A 93 1.20 9.71 -14.61
N GLY A 94 1.75 8.81 -15.40
CA GLY A 94 3.20 8.66 -15.54
C GLY A 94 3.86 7.76 -14.50
N SER A 95 3.14 7.31 -13.46
CA SER A 95 3.67 6.31 -12.52
C SER A 95 3.97 5.01 -13.24
N ARG A 96 5.19 4.47 -13.04
CA ARG A 96 5.61 3.23 -13.67
C ARG A 96 5.01 2.03 -12.96
N ILE A 97 4.59 1.05 -13.75
CA ILE A 97 4.13 -0.26 -13.32
C ILE A 97 5.25 -1.26 -13.61
N TRP A 98 5.67 -2.01 -12.59
CA TRP A 98 6.68 -3.06 -12.68
C TRP A 98 6.02 -4.41 -12.47
N PHE A 99 5.95 -5.24 -13.52
CA PHE A 99 5.39 -6.60 -13.43
C PHE A 99 6.50 -7.56 -13.00
N ALA A 100 6.90 -7.47 -11.74
CA ALA A 100 8.13 -8.07 -11.24
C ALA A 100 7.98 -9.54 -10.79
N ASP A 101 6.77 -10.09 -10.81
CA ASP A 101 6.50 -11.46 -10.36
C ASP A 101 7.29 -12.47 -11.21
N GLY A 102 8.15 -13.26 -10.55
CA GLY A 102 9.03 -14.21 -11.21
C GLY A 102 10.32 -13.64 -11.83
N ALA A 103 10.44 -12.31 -11.96
CA ALA A 103 11.61 -11.68 -12.58
C ALA A 103 12.71 -11.27 -11.56
N GLN A 104 12.41 -11.32 -10.27
CA GLN A 104 13.27 -10.79 -9.23
C GLN A 104 14.46 -11.70 -8.90
N GLY A 105 15.65 -11.12 -8.84
CA GLY A 105 16.81 -11.72 -8.18
C GLY A 105 16.63 -11.70 -6.67
N ILE A 106 16.89 -12.81 -6.00
CA ILE A 106 16.75 -12.96 -4.55
C ILE A 106 18.12 -12.91 -3.89
N ASP A 107 18.27 -12.05 -2.88
CA ASP A 107 19.38 -12.10 -1.94
C ASP A 107 18.99 -13.00 -0.75
N PRO A 108 19.60 -14.18 -0.59
CA PRO A 108 19.26 -15.11 0.49
C PRO A 108 19.87 -14.72 1.84
N SER A 109 20.62 -13.61 1.90
CA SER A 109 21.29 -13.19 3.14
C SER A 109 20.29 -12.65 4.16
N GLU A 110 20.49 -13.02 5.42
CA GLU A 110 19.77 -12.39 6.53
C GLU A 110 20.50 -11.12 6.96
N TYR A 111 19.75 -10.05 7.17
CA TYR A 111 20.24 -8.74 7.59
C TYR A 111 19.55 -8.33 8.89
N ALA A 112 20.34 -7.72 9.79
CA ALA A 112 19.80 -7.20 11.04
C ALA A 112 19.02 -5.90 10.82
N ALA A 113 18.09 -5.63 11.73
CA ALA A 113 17.37 -4.37 11.72
C ALA A 113 18.30 -3.17 11.94
N GLY A 114 18.18 -2.15 11.10
CA GLY A 114 19.00 -0.95 11.12
C GLY A 114 20.27 -1.05 10.27
N GLU A 115 20.61 -2.23 9.73
CA GLU A 115 21.66 -2.31 8.71
C GLU A 115 21.24 -1.61 7.43
N THR A 116 22.24 -1.05 6.73
CA THR A 116 22.05 -0.57 5.35
C THR A 116 22.70 -1.56 4.40
N VAL A 117 21.93 -2.08 3.46
CA VAL A 117 22.40 -2.95 2.38
C VAL A 117 22.58 -2.12 1.13
N ASN A 118 23.75 -2.23 0.53
CA ASN A 118 24.07 -1.65 -0.76
C ASN A 118 23.94 -2.73 -1.82
N ALA A 119 23.09 -2.54 -2.81
CA ALA A 119 22.87 -3.46 -3.92
C ALA A 119 23.37 -2.87 -5.24
N ARG A 120 23.84 -3.75 -6.13
CA ARG A 120 24.18 -3.43 -7.51
C ARG A 120 23.60 -4.48 -8.44
N LEU A 121 23.00 -4.03 -9.53
CA LEU A 121 22.50 -4.90 -10.59
C LEU A 121 23.45 -4.80 -11.78
N LEU A 122 24.02 -5.93 -12.16
CA LEU A 122 24.96 -6.02 -13.27
C LEU A 122 24.23 -6.61 -14.47
N THR A 123 23.90 -5.78 -15.43
CA THR A 123 23.25 -6.21 -16.68
C THR A 123 24.10 -7.28 -17.40
N VAL A 124 23.47 -8.40 -17.76
CA VAL A 124 24.07 -9.50 -18.50
C VAL A 124 23.46 -9.53 -19.90
N THR A 125 24.30 -9.46 -20.92
CA THR A 125 23.90 -9.49 -22.33
C THR A 125 24.78 -10.49 -23.10
N GLY A 126 24.46 -10.74 -24.36
CA GLY A 126 25.31 -11.52 -25.25
C GLY A 126 26.73 -10.97 -25.49
N LYS A 127 27.00 -9.71 -25.07
CA LYS A 127 28.30 -9.07 -25.13
C LYS A 127 29.11 -9.15 -23.82
N GLY A 128 28.51 -9.73 -22.77
CA GLY A 128 29.13 -9.88 -21.45
C GLY A 128 28.32 -9.22 -20.34
N THR A 129 28.92 -9.19 -19.14
CA THR A 129 28.33 -8.64 -17.92
C THR A 129 28.92 -7.25 -17.64
N LEU A 130 28.09 -6.31 -17.21
CA LEU A 130 28.50 -4.98 -16.77
C LEU A 130 29.53 -5.10 -15.64
N ALA A 131 30.62 -4.35 -15.71
CA ALA A 131 31.62 -4.35 -14.65
C ALA A 131 31.02 -3.82 -13.33
N LEU A 132 31.32 -4.47 -12.21
CA LEU A 132 30.82 -4.10 -10.88
C LEU A 132 31.05 -2.62 -10.53
N ALA A 133 32.20 -2.07 -10.91
CA ALA A 133 32.56 -0.67 -10.69
C ALA A 133 31.69 0.33 -11.47
N SER A 134 31.09 -0.12 -12.58
CA SER A 134 30.24 0.72 -13.45
C SER A 134 28.76 0.66 -13.10
N ALA A 135 28.36 -0.28 -12.23
CA ALA A 135 26.97 -0.40 -11.80
C ALA A 135 26.66 0.64 -10.72
N THR A 136 25.48 1.26 -10.82
CA THR A 136 24.94 2.14 -9.78
C THR A 136 24.72 1.37 -8.48
N THR A 137 24.82 2.07 -7.37
CA THR A 137 24.56 1.50 -6.03
C THR A 137 23.21 2.00 -5.54
N ASP A 138 22.31 1.06 -5.24
CA ASP A 138 21.08 1.32 -4.51
C ASP A 138 21.25 0.93 -3.05
N SER A 139 20.86 1.82 -2.14
CA SER A 139 21.02 1.62 -0.70
C SER A 139 19.65 1.45 -0.05
N LEU A 140 19.48 0.36 0.71
CA LEU A 140 18.24 0.03 1.39
C LEU A 140 18.49 -0.16 2.88
N ALA A 141 17.80 0.61 3.72
CA ALA A 141 17.81 0.40 5.17
C ALA A 141 16.89 -0.77 5.55
N MET A 142 17.41 -1.71 6.34
CA MET A 142 16.65 -2.86 6.83
C MET A 142 15.71 -2.44 7.97
N ASN A 143 14.43 -2.29 7.66
CA ASN A 143 13.39 -1.75 8.56
C ASN A 143 12.49 -2.81 9.19
N ARG A 144 12.92 -4.07 9.25
CA ARG A 144 12.16 -5.22 9.77
C ARG A 144 10.88 -5.53 8.99
N ARG A 145 10.81 -5.26 7.70
CA ARG A 145 9.59 -5.47 6.90
C ARG A 145 8.97 -6.85 7.12
N GLN A 146 9.76 -7.91 7.14
CA GLN A 146 9.29 -9.28 7.38
C GLN A 146 8.64 -9.50 8.75
N ASN A 147 8.98 -8.69 9.76
CA ASN A 147 8.46 -8.80 11.11
C ASN A 147 7.26 -7.89 11.38
N ARG A 148 6.92 -7.01 10.45
CA ARG A 148 5.78 -6.10 10.59
C ARG A 148 4.47 -6.85 10.36
N PRO A 149 3.44 -6.64 11.20
CA PRO A 149 2.11 -7.18 10.92
C PRO A 149 1.60 -6.56 9.62
N TYR A 150 0.74 -7.28 8.89
CA TYR A 150 0.03 -6.70 7.75
C TYR A 150 -0.92 -5.60 8.20
N PRO A 151 -1.12 -4.54 7.42
CA PRO A 151 -2.17 -3.56 7.69
C PRO A 151 -3.54 -4.24 7.66
N PRO A 152 -4.55 -3.71 8.37
CA PRO A 152 -5.90 -4.28 8.32
C PRO A 152 -6.45 -4.23 6.88
N GLY A 153 -7.26 -5.22 6.52
CA GLY A 153 -7.94 -5.26 5.22
C GLY A 153 -9.36 -4.73 5.30
N ASN A 154 -10.01 -4.59 4.16
CA ASN A 154 -11.43 -4.26 4.00
C ASN A 154 -11.89 -3.06 4.85
N VAL A 155 -11.06 -2.02 4.91
CA VAL A 155 -11.35 -0.84 5.73
C VAL A 155 -12.51 -0.05 5.13
N ARG A 156 -13.51 0.25 5.96
CA ARG A 156 -14.72 0.95 5.56
C ARG A 156 -15.11 2.01 6.60
N VAL A 157 -15.74 3.05 6.14
CA VAL A 157 -16.45 4.03 6.96
C VAL A 157 -17.93 3.95 6.59
N ASN A 158 -18.79 3.62 7.55
CA ASN A 158 -20.23 3.40 7.34
C ASN A 158 -20.51 2.42 6.18
N ASN A 159 -19.77 1.30 6.14
CA ASN A 159 -19.83 0.24 5.12
C ASN A 159 -19.34 0.65 3.70
N VAL A 160 -18.80 1.85 3.51
CA VAL A 160 -18.27 2.31 2.23
C VAL A 160 -16.74 2.33 2.30
N ALA A 161 -16.08 1.68 1.33
CA ALA A 161 -14.64 1.80 1.14
C ALA A 161 -14.33 3.15 0.49
N TYR A 162 -13.41 3.91 1.09
CA TYR A 162 -12.98 5.24 0.60
C TYR A 162 -14.14 6.19 0.25
N PRO A 163 -15.07 6.49 1.20
CA PRO A 163 -16.18 7.38 0.91
C PRO A 163 -15.67 8.80 0.64
N ALA A 164 -16.29 9.50 -0.32
CA ALA A 164 -16.07 10.93 -0.47
C ALA A 164 -16.79 11.73 0.62
N VAL A 165 -17.93 11.21 1.10
CA VAL A 165 -18.78 11.86 2.11
C VAL A 165 -19.31 10.83 3.11
N ALA A 166 -19.33 11.18 4.39
CA ALA A 166 -19.96 10.38 5.45
C ALA A 166 -20.86 11.24 6.35
N LYS A 167 -21.87 10.62 6.98
CA LYS A 167 -22.86 11.31 7.83
C LYS A 167 -23.13 10.55 9.14
N GLY A 168 -23.61 11.26 10.14
CA GLY A 168 -23.99 10.69 11.44
C GLY A 168 -22.79 10.15 12.20
N ASP A 169 -23.02 9.14 13.04
CA ASP A 169 -21.95 8.41 13.69
C ASP A 169 -21.09 7.69 12.64
N LEU A 170 -19.78 7.67 12.85
CA LEU A 170 -18.85 6.99 11.96
C LEU A 170 -18.50 5.62 12.53
N VAL A 171 -18.97 4.58 11.89
CA VAL A 171 -18.54 3.20 12.16
C VAL A 171 -17.38 2.88 11.24
N ILE A 172 -16.17 2.90 11.79
CA ILE A 172 -14.97 2.48 11.08
C ILE A 172 -14.83 0.97 11.30
N SER A 173 -14.82 0.19 10.22
CA SER A 173 -14.70 -1.26 10.28
C SER A 173 -13.55 -1.76 9.39
N TRP A 174 -12.99 -2.91 9.74
CA TRP A 174 -11.88 -3.53 9.03
C TRP A 174 -11.91 -5.05 9.15
N ALA A 175 -11.07 -5.72 8.39
CA ALA A 175 -10.83 -7.15 8.51
C ALA A 175 -9.44 -7.42 9.10
N HIS A 176 -9.35 -8.44 9.93
CA HIS A 176 -8.07 -8.97 10.39
C HIS A 176 -7.22 -9.47 9.22
N ARG A 177 -5.90 -9.31 9.35
CA ARG A 177 -4.90 -9.90 8.44
C ARG A 177 -3.84 -10.63 9.25
N ASP A 178 -3.37 -11.73 8.67
CA ASP A 178 -2.31 -12.56 9.25
C ASP A 178 -1.29 -12.89 8.16
N ARG A 179 -0.11 -12.29 8.22
CA ARG A 179 0.97 -12.52 7.26
C ARG A 179 1.47 -13.97 7.27
N LEU A 180 1.33 -14.69 8.39
CA LEU A 180 1.78 -16.08 8.53
C LEU A 180 0.81 -17.07 7.86
N SER A 181 -0.46 -16.69 7.75
CA SER A 181 -1.49 -17.48 7.08
C SER A 181 -1.68 -17.12 5.60
N GLN A 182 -1.16 -15.95 5.17
CA GLN A 182 -1.30 -15.43 3.79
C GLN A 182 -0.03 -15.67 2.97
N THR A 183 0.46 -16.91 2.91
CA THR A 183 1.76 -17.25 2.32
C THR A 183 1.67 -17.77 0.88
N VAL A 184 0.51 -18.19 0.41
CA VAL A 184 0.36 -18.93 -0.86
C VAL A 184 -0.36 -18.11 -1.94
N SER A 185 -1.20 -17.16 -1.56
CA SER A 185 -2.00 -16.38 -2.51
C SER A 185 -2.07 -14.91 -2.14
N LEU A 186 -2.19 -14.08 -3.16
CA LEU A 186 -2.43 -12.65 -3.00
C LEU A 186 -3.89 -12.43 -2.56
N VAL A 187 -4.06 -11.96 -1.33
CA VAL A 187 -5.38 -11.77 -0.74
C VAL A 187 -5.91 -10.38 -1.05
N PRO A 188 -7.07 -10.27 -1.71
CA PRO A 188 -7.71 -8.98 -1.98
C PRO A 188 -8.03 -8.20 -0.68
N GLN A 189 -7.98 -6.88 -0.76
CA GLN A 189 -8.37 -6.00 0.36
C GLN A 189 -9.83 -6.20 0.81
N THR A 190 -10.69 -6.67 -0.07
CA THR A 190 -12.11 -6.90 0.21
C THR A 190 -12.41 -8.19 0.96
N ASN A 191 -11.42 -9.07 1.14
CA ASN A 191 -11.64 -10.34 1.83
C ASN A 191 -12.05 -10.13 3.29
N ALA A 192 -12.81 -11.10 3.80
CA ALA A 192 -13.18 -11.21 5.22
C ALA A 192 -11.94 -11.46 6.10
N ASN A 193 -12.17 -11.61 7.40
CA ASN A 193 -11.11 -11.82 8.39
C ASN A 193 -10.23 -13.02 8.06
N ILE A 194 -8.92 -12.79 8.14
CA ILE A 194 -7.87 -13.81 8.13
C ILE A 194 -7.01 -13.58 9.37
N GLY A 195 -7.13 -14.44 10.34
CA GLY A 195 -6.49 -14.24 11.64
C GLY A 195 -7.41 -13.57 12.66
N PRO A 196 -6.91 -12.75 13.58
CA PRO A 196 -5.68 -11.94 13.51
C PRO A 196 -4.40 -12.74 13.78
N GLU A 197 -3.25 -12.25 13.28
CA GLU A 197 -1.94 -12.72 13.72
C GLU A 197 -1.81 -12.53 15.25
N ALA A 198 -1.23 -13.51 15.93
CA ALA A 198 -1.13 -13.52 17.39
C ALA A 198 -0.44 -12.24 17.93
N GLY A 199 -1.07 -11.59 18.91
CA GLY A 199 -0.59 -10.37 19.56
C GLY A 199 -0.79 -9.08 18.73
N VAL A 200 -1.51 -9.13 17.60
CA VAL A 200 -1.85 -7.93 16.83
C VAL A 200 -2.99 -7.17 17.50
N THR A 201 -2.83 -5.87 17.59
CA THR A 201 -3.83 -4.87 17.95
C THR A 201 -3.87 -3.77 16.89
N TYR A 202 -4.90 -2.93 16.93
CA TYR A 202 -5.04 -1.84 15.96
C TYR A 202 -4.99 -0.49 16.67
N THR A 203 -4.50 0.51 15.92
CA THR A 203 -4.54 1.91 16.32
C THR A 203 -5.30 2.70 15.28
N LEU A 204 -6.38 3.36 15.69
CA LEU A 204 -7.17 4.27 14.88
C LEU A 204 -6.96 5.70 15.36
N ARG A 205 -6.60 6.60 14.44
CA ARG A 205 -6.47 8.04 14.69
C ARG A 205 -7.48 8.80 13.85
N ILE A 206 -8.11 9.79 14.47
CA ILE A 206 -9.08 10.69 13.85
C ILE A 206 -8.45 12.10 13.79
N TYR A 207 -8.42 12.68 12.61
CA TYR A 207 -7.93 14.03 12.35
C TYR A 207 -9.07 14.91 11.85
N GLY A 208 -9.14 16.13 12.38
CA GLY A 208 -10.15 17.10 11.98
C GLY A 208 -9.80 17.89 10.72
N GLU A 209 -10.67 18.82 10.33
CA GLU A 209 -10.59 19.60 9.09
C GLU A 209 -9.29 20.40 8.90
N ALA A 210 -8.64 20.82 9.99
CA ALA A 210 -7.33 21.48 9.93
C ALA A 210 -6.14 20.51 9.94
N GLY A 211 -6.37 19.19 9.79
CA GLY A 211 -5.34 18.15 9.83
C GLY A 211 -4.81 17.87 11.24
N SER A 212 -5.37 18.48 12.30
CA SER A 212 -4.97 18.23 13.67
C SER A 212 -5.56 16.93 14.21
N LEU A 213 -4.75 16.17 14.95
CA LEU A 213 -5.19 14.95 15.63
C LEU A 213 -6.27 15.31 16.66
N ARG A 214 -7.42 14.66 16.59
CA ARG A 214 -8.56 14.84 17.48
C ARG A 214 -8.67 13.72 18.51
N ARG A 215 -8.59 12.48 18.04
CA ARG A 215 -8.74 11.31 18.91
C ARG A 215 -7.85 10.16 18.46
N THR A 216 -7.39 9.38 19.43
CA THR A 216 -6.66 8.13 19.18
C THR A 216 -7.29 7.01 19.97
N TYR A 217 -7.57 5.91 19.31
CA TYR A 217 -7.94 4.63 19.91
C TYR A 217 -6.77 3.67 19.74
N THR A 218 -6.27 3.10 20.81
CA THR A 218 -5.13 2.17 20.81
C THR A 218 -5.53 0.83 21.40
N GLY A 219 -4.77 -0.23 21.06
CA GLY A 219 -5.00 -1.56 21.64
C GLY A 219 -6.33 -2.20 21.22
N LEU A 220 -6.91 -1.76 20.09
CA LEU A 220 -8.15 -2.35 19.59
C LEU A 220 -7.88 -3.78 19.16
N THR A 221 -8.74 -4.73 19.58
CA THR A 221 -8.65 -6.17 19.23
C THR A 221 -9.81 -6.61 18.34
N GLY A 222 -10.87 -5.82 18.26
CA GLY A 222 -12.03 -6.08 17.40
C GLY A 222 -11.80 -5.61 15.95
N THR A 223 -12.87 -5.65 15.16
CA THR A 223 -12.89 -5.27 13.74
C THR A 223 -13.69 -4.01 13.47
N SER A 224 -14.04 -3.25 14.50
CA SER A 224 -14.72 -1.96 14.34
C SER A 224 -14.50 -1.05 15.53
N GLN A 225 -14.62 0.25 15.28
CA GLN A 225 -14.66 1.32 16.27
C GLN A 225 -15.64 2.38 15.81
N THR A 226 -16.47 2.84 16.72
CA THR A 226 -17.39 3.96 16.44
C THR A 226 -16.78 5.25 16.95
N TYR A 227 -16.84 6.29 16.13
CA TYR A 227 -16.61 7.69 16.49
C TYR A 227 -17.91 8.44 16.32
N THR A 228 -18.55 8.77 17.46
CA THR A 228 -19.90 9.35 17.44
C THR A 228 -19.89 10.79 16.97
N LEU A 229 -21.05 11.28 16.52
CA LEU A 229 -21.25 12.69 16.20
C LEU A 229 -21.03 13.59 17.41
N ALA A 230 -21.40 13.10 18.62
CA ALA A 230 -21.17 13.80 19.88
C ALA A 230 -19.66 13.91 20.19
N ASP A 231 -18.90 12.82 19.99
CA ASP A 231 -17.44 12.83 20.11
C ASP A 231 -16.80 13.86 19.16
N ASP A 232 -17.22 13.84 17.89
CA ASP A 232 -16.68 14.75 16.89
C ASP A 232 -16.96 16.23 17.24
N THR A 233 -18.18 16.54 17.72
CA THR A 233 -18.54 17.88 18.18
C THR A 233 -17.68 18.32 19.37
N ALA A 234 -17.47 17.43 20.34
CA ALA A 234 -16.64 17.70 21.51
C ALA A 234 -15.17 17.89 21.14
N ASP A 235 -14.64 17.02 20.28
CA ASP A 235 -13.22 17.02 19.88
C ASP A 235 -12.87 18.16 18.90
N SER A 236 -13.83 18.66 18.15
CA SER A 236 -13.60 19.71 17.14
C SER A 236 -13.15 21.03 17.74
N GLY A 237 -13.65 21.36 18.95
CA GLY A 237 -13.50 22.69 19.58
C GLY A 237 -14.24 23.81 18.85
N LEU A 238 -15.12 23.49 17.90
CA LEU A 238 -15.83 24.44 17.05
C LEU A 238 -17.31 24.61 17.44
N GLY A 239 -17.80 23.86 18.45
CA GLY A 239 -19.23 23.80 18.81
C GLY A 239 -20.09 23.09 17.78
N ARG A 240 -19.49 22.47 16.76
CA ARG A 240 -20.08 21.66 15.70
C ARG A 240 -19.14 20.53 15.30
N PRO A 241 -19.60 19.47 14.64
CA PRO A 241 -18.72 18.48 14.07
C PRO A 241 -17.74 19.08 13.03
N ASN A 242 -16.61 18.44 12.81
CA ASN A 242 -15.69 18.81 11.74
C ASN A 242 -16.39 18.69 10.37
N ALA A 243 -16.15 19.63 9.45
CA ALA A 243 -16.69 19.58 8.08
C ALA A 243 -15.98 18.52 7.21
N ALA A 244 -14.74 18.21 7.54
CA ALA A 244 -13.95 17.15 6.91
C ALA A 244 -13.14 16.40 7.95
N LEU A 245 -12.95 15.12 7.74
CA LEU A 245 -12.18 14.25 8.61
C LEU A 245 -11.19 13.43 7.78
N ARG A 246 -10.11 13.03 8.43
CA ARG A 246 -9.19 12.00 7.92
C ARG A 246 -8.98 10.95 9.02
N ILE A 247 -9.17 9.69 8.69
CA ILE A 247 -8.83 8.60 9.58
C ILE A 247 -7.51 7.95 9.16
N GLU A 248 -6.75 7.46 10.12
CA GLU A 248 -5.61 6.59 9.90
C GLU A 248 -5.79 5.32 10.71
N LEU A 249 -5.58 4.17 10.09
CA LEU A 249 -5.70 2.86 10.73
C LEU A 249 -4.48 2.00 10.40
N GLU A 250 -3.85 1.48 11.45
CA GLU A 250 -2.66 0.63 11.37
C GLU A 250 -2.74 -0.56 12.32
N SER A 251 -1.99 -1.60 12.01
CA SER A 251 -1.77 -2.75 12.90
C SER A 251 -0.52 -2.52 13.76
N ASN A 252 -0.53 -3.01 14.99
CA ASN A 252 0.61 -3.01 15.90
C ASN A 252 0.76 -4.40 16.52
N ARG A 253 2.00 -4.91 16.58
CA ARG A 253 2.36 -6.14 17.27
C ARG A 253 3.62 -5.91 18.08
N SER A 254 3.48 -5.92 19.40
CA SER A 254 4.62 -5.74 20.33
C SER A 254 5.47 -4.48 20.02
N GLY A 255 4.81 -3.37 19.68
CA GLY A 255 5.48 -2.10 19.36
C GLY A 255 5.97 -1.98 17.90
N VAL A 256 5.84 -3.03 17.09
CA VAL A 256 6.16 -3.00 15.66
C VAL A 256 4.87 -2.73 14.89
N ILE A 257 4.80 -1.59 14.20
CA ILE A 257 3.64 -1.19 13.40
C ILE A 257 3.72 -1.76 11.98
N SER A 258 2.57 -1.90 11.30
CA SER A 258 2.50 -2.26 9.87
C SER A 258 3.35 -1.33 9.01
N LEU A 259 3.83 -1.83 7.87
CA LEU A 259 4.68 -1.04 6.96
C LEU A 259 3.95 0.20 6.47
N GLN A 260 2.71 0.00 6.06
CA GLN A 260 1.80 1.07 5.63
C GLN A 260 0.58 1.11 6.54
N LYS A 261 -0.15 2.21 6.48
CA LYS A 261 -1.41 2.43 7.19
C LYS A 261 -2.46 2.93 6.21
N HIS A 262 -3.72 2.59 6.45
CA HIS A 262 -4.80 3.24 5.73
C HIS A 262 -4.89 4.70 6.14
N SER A 263 -5.08 5.59 5.16
CA SER A 263 -5.37 7.01 5.36
C SER A 263 -6.54 7.37 4.46
N ILE A 264 -7.70 7.64 5.04
CA ILE A 264 -8.94 7.88 4.31
C ILE A 264 -9.47 9.25 4.71
N ALA A 265 -9.55 10.16 3.73
CA ALA A 265 -10.12 11.50 3.92
C ALA A 265 -11.51 11.57 3.30
N PHE A 266 -12.44 12.23 3.97
CA PHE A 266 -13.82 12.41 3.51
C PHE A 266 -14.43 13.67 4.11
N GLU A 267 -15.47 14.18 3.46
CA GLU A 267 -16.28 15.29 3.94
C GLU A 267 -17.44 14.79 4.81
N ARG A 268 -17.91 15.61 5.77
CA ARG A 268 -19.12 15.34 6.52
C ARG A 268 -20.33 16.00 5.85
N ALA A 269 -21.36 15.20 5.56
CA ALA A 269 -22.61 15.70 5.05
C ALA A 269 -23.46 16.33 6.16
N GLY A 270 -24.09 17.44 5.85
CA GLY A 270 -25.21 18.00 6.63
C GLY A 270 -24.84 18.90 7.80
N TYR A 271 -23.57 19.31 7.95
CA TYR A 271 -23.15 20.14 9.06
C TYR A 271 -22.33 21.35 8.58
N GLY A 272 -22.96 22.52 8.50
CA GLY A 272 -22.28 23.78 8.27
C GLY A 272 -21.85 24.01 6.80
N LEU A 273 -20.57 24.05 6.54
CA LEU A 273 -19.95 24.50 5.28
C LEU A 273 -20.40 23.79 3.99
N HIS A 274 -21.06 22.66 4.10
CA HIS A 274 -21.45 21.85 2.93
C HIS A 274 -22.97 21.73 2.72
N TYR A 275 -23.79 22.48 3.48
CA TYR A 275 -25.24 22.41 3.34
C TYR A 275 -25.67 22.73 1.89
N ASP A 276 -25.13 23.79 1.31
CA ASP A 276 -25.44 24.21 -0.07
C ASP A 276 -24.90 23.23 -1.14
N LYS A 277 -23.82 22.52 -0.82
CA LYS A 277 -23.18 21.59 -1.76
C LYS A 277 -23.93 20.25 -1.89
N TYR A 278 -24.53 19.78 -0.79
CA TYR A 278 -25.15 18.45 -0.73
C TYR A 278 -26.67 18.43 -0.51
N TYR A 279 -27.27 19.55 -0.12
CA TYR A 279 -28.71 19.65 0.18
C TYR A 279 -29.45 20.72 -0.62
N GLY A 280 -28.89 21.11 -1.77
CA GLY A 280 -29.57 21.90 -2.74
C GLY A 280 -29.42 23.39 -2.55
N GLY A 281 -28.48 23.92 -3.23
CA GLY A 281 -28.74 25.16 -3.91
C GLY A 281 -29.83 24.90 -4.90
N ILE A 282 -31.01 25.46 -4.66
CA ILE A 282 -32.05 25.64 -5.67
C ILE A 282 -31.52 26.69 -6.65
#